data_d66c14bb9aeb807c6c31424b7d11d230
#
_entry.id   d66c14bb9aeb807c6c31424b7d11d230
#
_cell.length_a   1.000
_cell.length_b   1.000
_cell.length_c   1.000
_cell.angle_alpha   90.00
_cell.angle_beta   90.00
_cell.angle_gamma   90.00
#
_symmetry.space_group_name_H-M   'P 1'
#
loop_
_entity.id
_entity.type
_entity.pdbx_description
1 polymer ?
#
loop_
_entity_poly.entity_id
_entity_poly.type
_entity_poly.pdbx_seq_one_letter_code
_entity_poly.pdbx_strand_id
1 'polypeptide(L)'
;VPVPNTYSYVTLAQAIAALQARLYLGSDANQQFWTPAELQAYIVESLKTWNALTGFWRGELSFNLQTNTWFYDLTAQSGTPRPFTTTDNLLATLIEYHLLEPLTDSYPLSWTGSNQFTVADILDALERAHDAVLGTTFCTLTRSTVACTPGRIILPDSTLVIRRVAWLPQPAAFTVKPLEQSDDFTLESFDASWTTAPQGVPSAWLQSADPPLGVRLDRTSPCAALLEVLSANSDGSLSTTAATTLSVPDDWAWVEKWGALADLFAKESLAKDPIREKYCRQRFEEGIGLLSDAPCVLSAKLNGKPIGVDAIRNGDDFDAGWQAAAPAKPNTVYIAGLNLVAFGPAPDSSTGYAATLSVVQNQPVPSAAGDPLQIPRDQYDAMLGYAHHLASVKLGGAEFLSTVPLYQAFLRAASLYNSRLSEMGYFSKQMSELSQLQAQRDPVYSSKKPEATG
;
A
#
# COMPACT_ATOMS: atom_id res chain seq x y z
N VAL A 1 14.90 -1.35 23.12
CA VAL A 1 13.91 -0.41 22.60
C VAL A 1 13.00 -0.05 23.75
N PRO A 2 12.79 1.25 24.12
CA PRO A 2 11.81 1.61 25.13
C PRO A 2 10.46 1.03 24.67
N VAL A 3 9.79 0.28 25.51
CA VAL A 3 8.41 -0.13 25.28
C VAL A 3 7.60 1.17 25.17
N PRO A 4 6.96 1.45 24.03
CA PRO A 4 6.18 2.67 23.91
C PRO A 4 5.11 2.66 25.00
N ASN A 5 4.88 3.79 25.64
CA ASN A 5 3.77 3.95 26.58
C ASN A 5 2.48 3.59 25.86
N THR A 6 1.88 2.45 26.21
CA THR A 6 0.66 1.96 25.60
C THR A 6 -0.55 2.61 26.26
N TYR A 7 -1.56 2.93 25.45
CA TYR A 7 -2.84 3.37 25.99
C TYR A 7 -3.51 2.22 26.75
N SER A 8 -4.20 2.53 27.84
CA SER A 8 -4.87 1.53 28.68
C SER A 8 -6.29 1.93 29.11
N TYR A 9 -6.85 3.00 28.51
CA TYR A 9 -8.12 3.60 28.97
C TYR A 9 -9.37 2.89 28.46
N VAL A 10 -9.31 2.10 27.37
CA VAL A 10 -10.41 1.33 26.80
C VAL A 10 -9.90 0.01 26.25
N THR A 11 -10.60 -1.08 26.58
CA THR A 11 -10.28 -2.41 26.05
C THR A 11 -11.11 -2.73 24.81
N LEU A 12 -10.69 -3.77 24.05
CA LEU A 12 -11.45 -4.27 22.91
C LEU A 12 -12.87 -4.67 23.29
N ALA A 13 -13.07 -5.36 24.42
CA ALA A 13 -14.40 -5.74 24.90
C ALA A 13 -15.29 -4.52 25.18
N GLN A 14 -14.73 -3.46 25.77
CA GLN A 14 -15.47 -2.22 26.02
C GLN A 14 -15.84 -1.51 24.71
N ALA A 15 -14.94 -1.52 23.73
CA ALA A 15 -15.20 -0.94 22.41
C ALA A 15 -16.28 -1.72 21.64
N ILE A 16 -16.23 -3.06 21.68
CA ILE A 16 -17.27 -3.91 21.09
C ILE A 16 -18.63 -3.61 21.74
N ALA A 17 -18.70 -3.57 23.08
CA ALA A 17 -19.93 -3.24 23.79
C ALA A 17 -20.47 -1.84 23.44
N ALA A 18 -19.58 -0.84 23.31
CA ALA A 18 -19.95 0.51 22.88
C ALA A 18 -20.48 0.54 21.44
N LEU A 19 -19.88 -0.23 20.53
CA LEU A 19 -20.32 -0.35 19.15
C LEU A 19 -21.68 -1.06 19.06
N GLN A 20 -21.89 -2.15 19.83
CA GLN A 20 -23.18 -2.83 19.97
C GLN A 20 -24.27 -1.87 20.44
N ALA A 21 -23.98 -1.06 21.45
CA ALA A 21 -24.95 -0.08 21.95
C ALA A 21 -25.32 0.97 20.87
N ARG A 22 -24.37 1.39 20.03
CA ARG A 22 -24.65 2.31 18.90
C ARG A 22 -25.48 1.66 17.79
N LEU A 23 -25.32 0.36 17.58
CA LEU A 23 -26.08 -0.42 16.59
C LEU A 23 -27.45 -0.88 17.13
N TYR A 24 -27.81 -0.48 18.33
CA TYR A 24 -29.07 -0.88 19.01
C TYR A 24 -29.28 -2.40 19.08
N LEU A 25 -28.17 -3.16 19.22
CA LEU A 25 -28.26 -4.61 19.34
C LEU A 25 -28.83 -4.98 20.72
N GLY A 26 -29.91 -5.77 20.72
CA GLY A 26 -30.47 -6.35 21.93
C GLY A 26 -29.47 -7.31 22.60
N SER A 27 -29.76 -7.66 23.87
CA SER A 27 -28.92 -8.59 24.65
C SER A 27 -29.06 -10.06 24.22
N ASP A 28 -29.97 -10.38 23.32
CA ASP A 28 -30.20 -11.74 22.84
C ASP A 28 -29.20 -12.10 21.72
N ALA A 29 -28.22 -12.94 22.09
CA ALA A 29 -27.17 -13.40 21.18
C ALA A 29 -27.72 -14.12 19.93
N ASN A 30 -28.91 -14.70 19.98
CA ASN A 30 -29.51 -15.40 18.85
C ASN A 30 -30.21 -14.47 17.84
N GLN A 31 -30.32 -13.19 18.15
CA GLN A 31 -30.92 -12.17 17.26
C GLN A 31 -29.91 -11.12 16.77
N GLN A 32 -28.63 -11.31 17.02
CA GLN A 32 -27.62 -10.36 16.60
C GLN A 32 -27.33 -10.50 15.12
N PHE A 33 -27.56 -9.42 14.37
CA PHE A 33 -27.24 -9.34 12.95
C PHE A 33 -25.73 -9.30 12.69
N TRP A 34 -24.93 -8.78 13.63
CA TRP A 34 -23.47 -8.78 13.58
C TRP A 34 -22.89 -9.68 14.66
N THR A 35 -21.97 -10.54 14.27
CA THR A 35 -21.22 -11.36 15.21
C THR A 35 -20.18 -10.54 15.97
N PRO A 36 -19.72 -10.97 17.16
CA PRO A 36 -18.60 -10.32 17.84
C PRO A 36 -17.33 -10.23 17.01
N ALA A 37 -17.05 -11.23 16.16
CA ALA A 37 -15.90 -11.24 15.25
C ALA A 37 -15.99 -10.14 14.18
N GLU A 38 -17.16 -9.93 13.58
CA GLU A 38 -17.39 -8.82 12.65
C GLU A 38 -17.18 -7.47 13.32
N LEU A 39 -17.73 -7.28 14.52
CA LEU A 39 -17.58 -6.01 15.26
C LEU A 39 -16.11 -5.74 15.62
N GLN A 40 -15.37 -6.78 16.01
CA GLN A 40 -13.93 -6.70 16.22
C GLN A 40 -13.21 -6.30 14.92
N ALA A 41 -13.56 -6.93 13.80
CA ALA A 41 -12.96 -6.63 12.50
C ALA A 41 -13.17 -5.16 12.10
N TYR A 42 -14.37 -4.60 12.28
CA TYR A 42 -14.65 -3.20 12.00
C TYR A 42 -13.88 -2.23 12.91
N ILE A 43 -13.72 -2.56 14.19
CA ILE A 43 -12.87 -1.78 15.11
C ILE A 43 -11.41 -1.83 14.67
N VAL A 44 -10.89 -3.02 14.35
CA VAL A 44 -9.51 -3.20 13.89
C VAL A 44 -9.25 -2.44 12.58
N GLU A 45 -10.18 -2.53 11.62
CA GLU A 45 -10.07 -1.76 10.37
C GLU A 45 -10.05 -0.26 10.62
N SER A 46 -10.88 0.23 11.55
CA SER A 46 -10.89 1.65 11.93
C SER A 46 -9.56 2.10 12.52
N LEU A 47 -8.92 1.27 13.34
CA LEU A 47 -7.59 1.53 13.89
C LEU A 47 -6.52 1.54 12.80
N LYS A 48 -6.51 0.54 11.91
CA LYS A 48 -5.57 0.45 10.79
C LYS A 48 -5.72 1.64 9.84
N THR A 49 -6.96 1.99 9.47
CA THR A 49 -7.24 3.15 8.63
C THR A 49 -6.80 4.46 9.30
N TRP A 50 -7.01 4.60 10.62
CA TRP A 50 -6.48 5.76 11.35
C TRP A 50 -4.96 5.86 11.22
N ASN A 51 -4.25 4.77 11.45
CA ASN A 51 -2.78 4.76 11.33
C ASN A 51 -2.31 5.02 9.91
N ALA A 52 -2.97 4.42 8.91
CA ALA A 52 -2.70 4.66 7.50
C ALA A 52 -2.83 6.15 7.13
N LEU A 53 -3.88 6.83 7.63
CA LEU A 53 -4.12 8.25 7.37
C LEU A 53 -3.20 9.19 8.15
N THR A 54 -2.76 8.82 9.35
CA THR A 54 -2.05 9.74 10.26
C THR A 54 -0.58 9.41 10.46
N GLY A 55 -0.13 8.20 10.14
CA GLY A 55 1.20 7.71 10.49
C GLY A 55 1.47 7.84 12.00
N PHE A 56 0.42 7.59 12.81
CA PHE A 56 0.45 7.77 14.26
C PHE A 56 1.50 6.88 14.93
N TRP A 57 1.53 5.59 14.56
CA TRP A 57 2.51 4.65 15.06
C TRP A 57 3.80 4.73 14.27
N ARG A 58 4.90 4.94 14.98
CA ARG A 58 6.23 5.05 14.39
C ARG A 58 7.17 4.09 15.07
N GLY A 59 8.01 3.44 14.27
CA GLY A 59 9.02 2.52 14.73
C GLY A 59 10.40 2.89 14.20
N GLU A 60 11.42 2.32 14.81
CA GLU A 60 12.79 2.42 14.33
C GLU A 60 13.24 1.04 13.83
N LEU A 61 13.80 1.00 12.63
CA LEU A 61 14.44 -0.16 12.04
C LEU A 61 15.95 0.09 12.00
N SER A 62 16.73 -0.79 12.64
CA SER A 62 18.17 -0.67 12.64
C SER A 62 18.81 -1.92 12.06
N PHE A 63 19.74 -1.75 11.11
CA PHE A 63 20.46 -2.84 10.47
C PHE A 63 21.84 -2.36 9.98
N ASN A 64 22.74 -3.30 9.74
CA ASN A 64 24.06 -3.03 9.21
C ASN A 64 24.04 -3.04 7.67
N LEU A 65 24.67 -2.05 7.07
CA LEU A 65 24.81 -1.99 5.62
C LEU A 65 25.87 -2.99 5.15
N GLN A 66 25.61 -3.56 3.96
CA GLN A 66 26.52 -4.50 3.30
C GLN A 66 27.42 -3.75 2.32
N THR A 67 28.70 -4.14 2.23
CA THR A 67 29.65 -3.56 1.26
C THR A 67 29.12 -3.71 -0.17
N ASN A 68 29.24 -2.67 -0.96
CA ASN A 68 28.82 -2.64 -2.37
C ASN A 68 27.34 -2.97 -2.63
N THR A 69 26.48 -2.77 -1.62
CA THR A 69 25.04 -3.03 -1.73
C THR A 69 24.27 -1.71 -1.68
N TRP A 70 23.53 -1.38 -2.75
CA TRP A 70 22.69 -0.18 -2.78
C TRP A 70 21.32 -0.45 -2.16
N PHE A 71 20.64 -1.53 -2.55
CA PHE A 71 19.25 -1.78 -2.23
C PHE A 71 19.06 -2.70 -1.02
N TYR A 72 18.09 -2.34 -0.19
CA TYR A 72 17.72 -3.10 1.01
C TYR A 72 16.20 -3.22 1.07
N ASP A 73 15.72 -4.46 1.16
CA ASP A 73 14.32 -4.75 1.44
C ASP A 73 14.07 -4.60 2.94
N LEU A 74 13.19 -3.68 3.31
CA LEU A 74 12.88 -3.37 4.70
C LEU A 74 12.01 -4.45 5.35
N THR A 75 11.24 -5.20 4.56
CA THR A 75 10.40 -6.28 5.08
C THR A 75 11.22 -7.51 5.46
N ALA A 76 12.35 -7.70 4.79
CA ALA A 76 13.29 -8.80 5.08
C ALA A 76 14.23 -8.52 6.26
N GLN A 77 14.25 -7.28 6.80
CA GLN A 77 15.13 -6.94 7.91
C GLN A 77 14.58 -7.47 9.24
N SER A 78 15.46 -8.05 10.06
CA SER A 78 15.09 -8.53 11.38
C SER A 78 14.54 -7.40 12.25
N GLY A 79 13.38 -7.63 12.87
CA GLY A 79 12.73 -6.64 13.75
C GLY A 79 12.06 -5.49 12.98
N THR A 80 11.70 -5.70 11.71
CA THR A 80 10.95 -4.69 10.96
C THR A 80 9.66 -4.30 11.70
N PRO A 81 9.41 -3.00 11.90
CA PRO A 81 8.17 -2.55 12.54
C PRO A 81 6.97 -2.54 11.57
N ARG A 82 7.19 -2.81 10.28
CA ARG A 82 6.16 -2.89 9.24
C ARG A 82 6.27 -4.20 8.47
N PRO A 83 6.02 -5.37 9.09
CA PRO A 83 5.90 -6.61 8.34
C PRO A 83 4.65 -6.60 7.47
N PHE A 84 4.67 -7.34 6.36
CA PHE A 84 3.51 -7.63 5.52
C PHE A 84 3.04 -9.03 5.91
N THR A 85 1.90 -9.13 6.57
CA THR A 85 1.40 -10.40 7.13
C THR A 85 -0.06 -10.70 6.78
N THR A 86 -0.73 -9.75 6.12
CA THR A 86 -2.10 -9.95 5.68
C THR A 86 -2.15 -11.02 4.60
N THR A 87 -3.06 -11.97 4.77
CA THR A 87 -3.26 -13.08 3.84
C THR A 87 -4.59 -12.93 3.09
N ASP A 88 -4.67 -13.56 1.92
CA ASP A 88 -5.86 -13.59 1.07
C ASP A 88 -7.10 -14.12 1.80
N ASN A 89 -6.97 -15.17 2.61
CA ASN A 89 -8.10 -15.70 3.39
C ASN A 89 -8.59 -14.72 4.46
N LEU A 90 -7.70 -13.96 5.08
CA LEU A 90 -8.12 -12.94 6.02
C LEU A 90 -8.96 -11.86 5.32
N LEU A 91 -8.51 -11.39 4.15
CA LEU A 91 -9.28 -10.42 3.37
C LEU A 91 -10.58 -11.01 2.82
N ALA A 92 -10.58 -12.25 2.36
CA ALA A 92 -11.80 -12.94 1.93
C ALA A 92 -12.85 -12.98 3.05
N THR A 93 -12.44 -13.27 4.29
CA THR A 93 -13.30 -13.22 5.48
C THR A 93 -13.83 -11.80 5.76
N LEU A 94 -12.98 -10.77 5.63
CA LEU A 94 -13.41 -9.38 5.79
C LEU A 94 -14.38 -8.93 4.70
N ILE A 95 -14.24 -9.44 3.47
CA ILE A 95 -15.16 -9.21 2.37
C ILE A 95 -16.51 -9.89 2.66
N GLU A 96 -16.48 -11.14 3.09
CA GLU A 96 -17.66 -11.93 3.44
C GLU A 96 -18.54 -11.21 4.48
N TYR A 97 -17.95 -10.55 5.48
CA TYR A 97 -18.71 -9.79 6.48
C TYR A 97 -19.61 -8.70 5.89
N HIS A 98 -19.34 -8.23 4.68
CA HIS A 98 -20.19 -7.26 3.97
C HIS A 98 -21.18 -7.90 2.98
N LEU A 99 -20.99 -9.19 2.62
CA LEU A 99 -21.80 -9.88 1.61
C LEU A 99 -22.99 -10.65 2.17
N LEU A 100 -23.11 -10.81 3.49
CA LEU A 100 -24.13 -11.64 4.15
C LEU A 100 -24.02 -13.14 3.84
N GLU A 101 -22.86 -13.60 3.42
CA GLU A 101 -22.65 -14.99 3.03
C GLU A 101 -21.52 -15.63 3.86
N PRO A 102 -21.84 -16.61 4.73
CA PRO A 102 -20.84 -17.18 5.64
C PRO A 102 -19.79 -18.01 4.87
N LEU A 103 -18.54 -17.72 5.14
CA LEU A 103 -17.37 -18.42 4.63
C LEU A 103 -16.76 -19.29 5.73
N THR A 104 -16.08 -20.36 5.37
CA THR A 104 -15.29 -21.13 6.34
C THR A 104 -14.03 -20.37 6.75
N ASP A 105 -13.71 -20.40 8.05
CA ASP A 105 -12.53 -19.69 8.60
C ASP A 105 -11.20 -20.40 8.30
N SER A 106 -11.24 -21.56 7.67
CA SER A 106 -10.06 -22.39 7.43
C SER A 106 -10.02 -22.97 6.02
N TYR A 107 -8.83 -23.24 5.53
CA TYR A 107 -8.64 -23.91 4.24
C TYR A 107 -9.10 -25.38 4.25
N PRO A 108 -9.71 -25.89 3.15
CA PRO A 108 -10.08 -25.13 1.98
C PRO A 108 -11.24 -24.18 2.26
N LEU A 109 -11.16 -22.95 1.72
CA LEU A 109 -12.24 -21.97 1.84
C LEU A 109 -13.49 -22.48 1.11
N SER A 110 -14.63 -22.43 1.78
CA SER A 110 -15.92 -22.85 1.20
C SER A 110 -17.07 -22.10 1.85
N TRP A 111 -18.19 -21.98 1.12
CA TRP A 111 -19.43 -21.45 1.65
C TRP A 111 -20.20 -22.52 2.44
N THR A 112 -21.00 -22.08 3.41
CA THR A 112 -21.85 -22.95 4.22
C THR A 112 -23.32 -22.93 3.80
N GLY A 113 -23.70 -22.17 2.77
CA GLY A 113 -25.09 -22.02 2.32
C GLY A 113 -25.24 -21.84 0.80
N SER A 114 -26.42 -21.44 0.35
CA SER A 114 -26.69 -21.11 -1.06
C SER A 114 -26.29 -19.66 -1.33
N ASN A 115 -25.43 -19.43 -2.30
CA ASN A 115 -24.66 -18.19 -2.39
C ASN A 115 -24.95 -17.40 -3.65
N GLN A 116 -24.93 -16.08 -3.53
CA GLN A 116 -24.89 -15.13 -4.65
C GLN A 116 -23.50 -15.07 -5.28
N PHE A 117 -22.47 -15.37 -4.49
CA PHE A 117 -21.07 -15.39 -4.90
C PHE A 117 -20.44 -16.76 -4.59
N THR A 118 -19.56 -17.22 -5.45
CA THR A 118 -18.69 -18.35 -5.15
C THR A 118 -17.42 -17.88 -4.43
N VAL A 119 -16.70 -18.79 -3.77
CA VAL A 119 -15.39 -18.46 -3.19
C VAL A 119 -14.43 -17.98 -4.28
N ALA A 120 -14.49 -18.59 -5.46
CA ALA A 120 -13.69 -18.16 -6.61
C ALA A 120 -14.02 -16.71 -7.02
N ASP A 121 -15.28 -16.29 -7.03
CA ASP A 121 -15.65 -14.91 -7.33
C ASP A 121 -14.98 -13.91 -6.38
N ILE A 122 -14.88 -14.26 -5.08
CA ILE A 122 -14.23 -13.39 -4.09
C ILE A 122 -12.73 -13.34 -4.33
N LEU A 123 -12.08 -14.50 -4.52
CA LEU A 123 -10.64 -14.54 -4.72
C LEU A 123 -10.25 -13.89 -6.05
N ASP A 124 -11.00 -14.09 -7.13
CA ASP A 124 -10.77 -13.42 -8.41
C ASP A 124 -10.95 -11.90 -8.32
N ALA A 125 -11.95 -11.43 -7.57
CA ALA A 125 -12.14 -9.99 -7.34
C ALA A 125 -11.02 -9.41 -6.47
N LEU A 126 -10.57 -10.15 -5.46
CA LEU A 126 -9.45 -9.76 -4.60
C LEU A 126 -8.13 -9.72 -5.38
N GLU A 127 -7.84 -10.74 -6.22
CA GLU A 127 -6.66 -10.79 -7.08
C GLU A 127 -6.59 -9.58 -8.01
N ARG A 128 -7.71 -9.25 -8.69
CA ARG A 128 -7.77 -8.05 -9.55
C ARG A 128 -7.55 -6.75 -8.78
N ALA A 129 -8.14 -6.62 -7.58
CA ALA A 129 -7.97 -5.45 -6.74
C ALA A 129 -6.52 -5.33 -6.24
N HIS A 130 -5.92 -6.45 -5.85
CA HIS A 130 -4.52 -6.54 -5.42
C HIS A 130 -3.55 -6.13 -6.53
N ASP A 131 -3.67 -6.72 -7.72
CA ASP A 131 -2.83 -6.39 -8.87
C ASP A 131 -2.98 -4.92 -9.28
N ALA A 132 -4.21 -4.38 -9.22
CA ALA A 132 -4.45 -2.97 -9.50
C ALA A 132 -3.78 -2.06 -8.44
N VAL A 133 -3.80 -2.43 -7.16
CA VAL A 133 -3.09 -1.70 -6.10
C VAL A 133 -1.59 -1.72 -6.37
N LEU A 134 -0.98 -2.88 -6.56
CA LEU A 134 0.46 -3.00 -6.80
C LEU A 134 0.91 -2.24 -8.05
N GLY A 135 0.19 -2.42 -9.18
CA GLY A 135 0.52 -1.80 -10.45
C GLY A 135 0.34 -0.29 -10.49
N THR A 136 -0.57 0.26 -9.66
CA THR A 136 -0.84 1.70 -9.65
C THR A 136 -0.02 2.46 -8.61
N THR A 137 0.14 1.87 -7.40
CA THR A 137 0.75 2.58 -6.28
C THR A 137 2.26 2.38 -6.19
N PHE A 138 2.78 1.30 -6.76
CA PHE A 138 4.18 0.88 -6.58
C PHE A 138 4.59 0.76 -5.10
N CYS A 139 3.63 0.46 -4.22
CA CYS A 139 3.87 0.38 -2.79
C CYS A 139 4.90 -0.72 -2.47
N THR A 140 4.91 -1.79 -3.25
CA THR A 140 5.91 -2.86 -3.15
C THR A 140 6.60 -3.04 -4.49
N LEU A 141 7.93 -2.97 -4.46
CA LEU A 141 8.78 -3.14 -5.63
C LEU A 141 9.72 -4.32 -5.46
N THR A 142 9.84 -5.09 -6.51
CA THR A 142 10.83 -6.16 -6.65
C THR A 142 11.99 -5.67 -7.50
N ARG A 143 13.20 -5.91 -7.01
CA ARG A 143 14.43 -5.69 -7.79
C ARG A 143 14.84 -6.97 -8.48
N SER A 144 14.94 -6.94 -9.79
CA SER A 144 15.46 -8.05 -10.60
C SER A 144 16.61 -7.59 -11.48
N THR A 145 17.42 -8.55 -11.92
CA THR A 145 18.48 -8.31 -12.92
C THR A 145 18.29 -9.28 -14.08
N VAL A 146 18.23 -8.73 -15.30
CA VAL A 146 18.07 -9.51 -16.53
C VAL A 146 19.22 -9.24 -17.50
N ALA A 147 19.57 -10.23 -18.32
CA ALA A 147 20.63 -10.04 -19.30
C ALA A 147 20.20 -9.02 -20.36
N CYS A 148 21.09 -8.06 -20.65
CA CYS A 148 20.88 -7.09 -21.71
C CYS A 148 21.16 -7.74 -23.07
N THR A 149 20.12 -8.21 -23.74
CA THR A 149 20.19 -8.83 -25.07
C THR A 149 19.72 -7.86 -26.14
N PRO A 150 20.20 -8.00 -27.40
CA PRO A 150 19.65 -7.22 -28.51
C PRO A 150 18.15 -7.44 -28.69
N GLY A 151 17.43 -6.37 -29.01
CA GLY A 151 16.00 -6.42 -29.26
C GLY A 151 15.15 -6.33 -27.96
N ARG A 152 14.09 -7.09 -27.91
CA ARG A 152 13.15 -7.09 -26.79
C ARG A 152 13.65 -8.04 -25.69
N ILE A 153 13.72 -7.53 -24.48
CA ILE A 153 14.08 -8.28 -23.27
C ILE A 153 12.79 -8.60 -22.51
N ILE A 154 12.46 -9.87 -22.44
CA ILE A 154 11.22 -10.36 -21.82
C ILE A 154 11.40 -10.42 -20.30
N LEU A 155 10.43 -9.92 -19.56
CA LEU A 155 10.36 -10.00 -18.10
C LEU A 155 9.50 -11.18 -17.64
N PRO A 156 9.58 -11.60 -16.37
CA PRO A 156 8.70 -12.63 -15.82
C PRO A 156 7.22 -12.28 -15.98
N ASP A 157 6.36 -13.28 -16.17
CA ASP A 157 4.91 -13.11 -16.37
C ASP A 157 4.21 -12.46 -15.15
N SER A 158 4.80 -12.58 -13.97
CA SER A 158 4.32 -11.90 -12.77
C SER A 158 4.53 -10.38 -12.78
N THR A 159 5.31 -9.84 -13.73
CA THR A 159 5.57 -8.40 -13.80
C THR A 159 4.34 -7.64 -14.27
N LEU A 160 3.79 -6.79 -13.42
CA LEU A 160 2.64 -5.95 -13.74
C LEU A 160 3.06 -4.65 -14.45
N VAL A 161 3.99 -3.93 -13.84
CA VAL A 161 4.46 -2.62 -14.34
C VAL A 161 5.93 -2.42 -13.99
N ILE A 162 6.66 -1.81 -14.91
CA ILE A 162 8.07 -1.45 -14.71
C ILE A 162 8.13 -0.01 -14.19
N ARG A 163 8.80 0.18 -13.06
CA ARG A 163 8.99 1.51 -12.45
C ARG A 163 10.29 2.18 -12.86
N ARG A 164 11.35 1.39 -12.97
CA ARG A 164 12.70 1.90 -13.23
C ARG A 164 13.54 0.85 -13.92
N VAL A 165 14.36 1.27 -14.86
CA VAL A 165 15.40 0.45 -15.51
C VAL A 165 16.75 1.16 -15.40
N ALA A 166 17.79 0.41 -15.05
CA ALA A 166 19.16 0.91 -15.10
C ALA A 166 20.07 -0.07 -15.85
N TRP A 167 20.99 0.45 -16.62
CA TRP A 167 21.97 -0.32 -17.37
C TRP A 167 23.23 -0.54 -16.54
N LEU A 168 23.66 -1.82 -16.41
CA LEU A 168 24.81 -2.26 -15.64
C LEU A 168 25.83 -2.94 -16.57
N PRO A 169 26.89 -2.26 -17.03
CA PRO A 169 27.94 -2.88 -17.84
C PRO A 169 28.68 -3.95 -17.05
N GLN A 170 29.16 -4.98 -17.76
CA GLN A 170 29.97 -6.06 -17.19
C GLN A 170 31.41 -6.00 -17.69
N PRO A 171 32.45 -6.30 -16.89
CA PRO A 171 32.36 -6.59 -15.46
C PRO A 171 31.94 -5.34 -14.69
N ALA A 172 31.16 -5.55 -13.62
CA ALA A 172 30.55 -4.50 -12.84
C ALA A 172 31.59 -3.54 -12.24
N ALA A 173 32.06 -2.62 -13.01
CA ALA A 173 32.66 -1.41 -12.51
C ALA A 173 31.52 -0.43 -12.24
N PHE A 174 31.52 0.25 -11.10
CA PHE A 174 30.60 1.26 -10.58
C PHE A 174 30.11 2.29 -11.64
N THR A 175 29.42 1.81 -12.67
CA THR A 175 28.93 2.62 -13.80
C THR A 175 27.49 2.31 -14.10
N VAL A 176 26.69 2.10 -13.05
CA VAL A 176 25.24 1.94 -13.20
C VAL A 176 24.66 3.23 -13.75
N LYS A 177 23.94 3.12 -14.87
CA LYS A 177 23.31 4.26 -15.51
C LYS A 177 21.81 4.08 -15.49
N PRO A 178 21.05 4.90 -14.73
CA PRO A 178 19.60 4.98 -14.88
C PRO A 178 19.22 5.33 -16.31
N LEU A 179 18.19 4.69 -16.84
CA LEU A 179 17.68 4.94 -18.18
C LEU A 179 16.36 5.71 -18.09
N GLU A 180 16.19 6.67 -18.98
CA GLU A 180 14.95 7.43 -19.07
C GLU A 180 13.84 6.58 -19.70
N GLN A 181 12.64 6.63 -19.16
CA GLN A 181 11.48 6.02 -19.80
C GLN A 181 11.04 6.86 -20.99
N SER A 182 10.87 6.22 -22.15
CA SER A 182 10.44 6.86 -23.38
C SER A 182 9.35 6.05 -24.07
N ASP A 183 8.85 6.56 -25.17
CA ASP A 183 7.93 5.88 -26.07
C ASP A 183 8.43 5.92 -27.51
N ASP A 184 7.86 5.08 -28.38
CA ASP A 184 8.26 4.96 -29.79
C ASP A 184 8.16 6.30 -30.51
N PHE A 185 7.09 7.08 -30.28
CA PHE A 185 6.87 8.36 -30.94
C PHE A 185 7.93 9.40 -30.55
N THR A 186 8.25 9.46 -29.24
CA THR A 186 9.28 10.35 -28.73
C THR A 186 10.64 10.01 -29.33
N LEU A 187 11.04 8.72 -29.34
CA LEU A 187 12.31 8.32 -29.93
C LEU A 187 12.37 8.57 -31.44
N GLU A 188 11.30 8.26 -32.20
CA GLU A 188 11.22 8.54 -33.63
C GLU A 188 11.33 10.03 -33.95
N SER A 189 10.82 10.90 -33.08
CA SER A 189 10.90 12.35 -33.26
C SER A 189 12.33 12.89 -33.12
N PHE A 190 13.17 12.23 -32.33
CA PHE A 190 14.57 12.59 -32.12
C PHE A 190 15.51 11.88 -33.12
N ASP A 191 15.25 10.62 -33.43
CA ASP A 191 16.04 9.80 -34.38
C ASP A 191 15.09 8.79 -35.07
N ALA A 192 14.66 9.12 -36.29
CA ALA A 192 13.81 8.25 -37.10
C ALA A 192 14.39 6.87 -37.39
N SER A 193 15.68 6.70 -37.17
CA SER A 193 16.42 5.44 -37.36
C SER A 193 16.81 4.74 -36.05
N TRP A 194 16.24 5.14 -34.91
CA TRP A 194 16.63 4.63 -33.58
C TRP A 194 16.64 3.10 -33.50
N THR A 195 15.71 2.42 -34.18
CA THR A 195 15.60 0.94 -34.18
C THR A 195 16.81 0.27 -34.86
N THR A 196 17.53 0.99 -35.74
CA THR A 196 18.72 0.53 -36.45
C THR A 196 19.97 1.27 -35.99
N ALA A 197 19.90 2.05 -34.93
CA ALA A 197 20.99 2.82 -34.38
C ALA A 197 22.21 1.91 -34.08
N PRO A 198 23.46 2.39 -34.31
CA PRO A 198 24.63 1.60 -34.00
C PRO A 198 24.72 1.29 -32.51
N GLN A 199 25.45 0.24 -32.17
CA GLN A 199 25.74 -0.11 -30.79
C GLN A 199 26.28 1.10 -30.01
N GLY A 200 25.73 1.31 -28.82
CA GLY A 200 26.09 2.42 -27.96
C GLY A 200 25.56 2.24 -26.52
N VAL A 201 26.00 3.11 -25.61
CA VAL A 201 25.48 3.12 -24.26
C VAL A 201 24.02 3.54 -24.30
N PRO A 202 23.06 2.70 -23.82
CA PRO A 202 21.66 3.06 -23.81
C PRO A 202 21.41 4.33 -22.99
N SER A 203 20.43 5.11 -23.41
CA SER A 203 19.97 6.31 -22.70
C SER A 203 18.50 6.22 -22.30
N ALA A 204 17.72 5.46 -23.06
CA ALA A 204 16.30 5.32 -22.81
C ALA A 204 15.85 3.86 -22.92
N TRP A 205 14.71 3.59 -22.30
CA TRP A 205 14.03 2.31 -22.38
C TRP A 205 12.54 2.52 -22.69
N LEU A 206 11.98 1.54 -23.39
CA LEU A 206 10.57 1.51 -23.74
C LEU A 206 9.94 0.25 -23.17
N GLN A 207 8.72 0.38 -22.66
CA GLN A 207 7.90 -0.76 -22.32
C GLN A 207 7.28 -1.34 -23.60
N SER A 208 7.48 -2.63 -23.86
CA SER A 208 6.82 -3.29 -24.99
C SER A 208 5.36 -3.52 -24.66
N ALA A 209 4.46 -3.07 -25.51
CA ALA A 209 3.02 -3.26 -25.35
C ALA A 209 2.55 -4.71 -25.63
N ASP A 210 3.37 -5.47 -26.40
CA ASP A 210 3.02 -6.87 -26.74
C ASP A 210 3.28 -7.79 -25.55
N PRO A 211 2.34 -8.72 -25.23
CA PRO A 211 2.61 -9.72 -24.19
C PRO A 211 3.65 -10.75 -24.66
N PRO A 212 4.45 -11.32 -23.73
CA PRO A 212 4.63 -10.91 -22.35
C PRO A 212 5.31 -9.54 -22.20
N LEU A 213 5.17 -8.90 -21.04
CA LEU A 213 5.78 -7.60 -20.78
C LEU A 213 7.30 -7.63 -21.01
N GLY A 214 7.83 -6.62 -21.66
CA GLY A 214 9.26 -6.56 -21.96
C GLY A 214 9.80 -5.15 -22.03
N VAL A 215 11.12 -5.06 -22.08
CA VAL A 215 11.89 -3.81 -22.24
C VAL A 215 12.58 -3.80 -23.58
N ARG A 216 12.51 -2.68 -24.29
CA ARG A 216 13.37 -2.36 -25.43
C ARG A 216 14.26 -1.18 -25.06
N LEU A 217 15.47 -1.18 -25.56
CA LEU A 217 16.42 -0.09 -25.37
C LEU A 217 16.52 0.75 -26.65
N ASP A 218 16.79 2.05 -26.49
CA ASP A 218 17.02 2.98 -27.60
C ASP A 218 18.19 2.55 -28.49
N ARG A 219 19.14 1.79 -27.96
CA ARG A 219 20.28 1.21 -28.73
C ARG A 219 20.75 -0.09 -28.11
N THR A 220 21.34 -0.93 -28.94
CA THR A 220 21.99 -2.17 -28.48
C THR A 220 23.22 -1.84 -27.64
N SER A 221 23.36 -2.47 -26.47
CA SER A 221 24.52 -2.31 -25.60
C SER A 221 25.83 -2.63 -26.32
N PRO A 222 26.89 -1.83 -26.16
CA PRO A 222 28.20 -2.04 -26.81
C PRO A 222 29.02 -3.14 -26.14
N CYS A 223 28.59 -3.65 -25.00
CA CYS A 223 29.27 -4.68 -24.19
C CYS A 223 28.27 -5.59 -23.52
N ALA A 224 28.75 -6.69 -22.94
CA ALA A 224 27.94 -7.50 -22.02
C ALA A 224 27.46 -6.62 -20.89
N ALA A 225 26.15 -6.65 -20.63
CA ALA A 225 25.51 -5.85 -19.59
C ALA A 225 24.31 -6.58 -18.99
N LEU A 226 23.91 -6.13 -17.80
CA LEU A 226 22.65 -6.48 -17.17
C LEU A 226 21.75 -5.24 -17.16
N LEU A 227 20.44 -5.45 -17.12
CA LEU A 227 19.48 -4.44 -16.74
C LEU A 227 19.03 -4.71 -15.30
N GLU A 228 19.14 -3.71 -14.45
CA GLU A 228 18.46 -3.68 -13.17
C GLU A 228 17.07 -3.14 -13.40
N VAL A 229 16.07 -3.91 -13.02
CA VAL A 229 14.67 -3.56 -13.19
C VAL A 229 14.01 -3.49 -11.81
N LEU A 230 13.37 -2.37 -11.50
CA LEU A 230 12.45 -2.26 -10.38
C LEU A 230 11.04 -2.32 -10.95
N SER A 231 10.26 -3.31 -10.50
CA SER A 231 8.91 -3.58 -11.01
C SER A 231 7.94 -3.89 -9.87
N ALA A 232 6.67 -3.54 -10.08
CA ALA A 232 5.57 -4.12 -9.33
C ALA A 232 5.23 -5.48 -9.93
N ASN A 233 5.11 -6.49 -9.09
CA ASN A 233 4.84 -7.86 -9.51
C ASN A 233 3.59 -8.39 -8.81
N SER A 234 2.78 -9.18 -9.51
CA SER A 234 1.69 -9.96 -8.93
C SER A 234 2.23 -11.02 -7.98
N ASP A 235 1.51 -11.28 -6.90
CA ASP A 235 1.78 -12.39 -5.98
C ASP A 235 1.32 -13.75 -6.53
N GLY A 236 0.76 -13.76 -7.74
CA GLY A 236 0.20 -14.93 -8.41
C GLY A 236 -1.27 -15.16 -8.08
N SER A 237 -1.82 -16.22 -8.64
CA SER A 237 -3.24 -16.54 -8.46
C SER A 237 -3.55 -17.00 -7.05
N LEU A 238 -4.58 -16.38 -6.47
CA LEU A 238 -5.07 -16.70 -5.14
C LEU A 238 -5.80 -18.05 -5.15
N SER A 239 -5.69 -18.80 -4.05
CA SER A 239 -6.12 -20.20 -4.01
C SER A 239 -7.10 -20.48 -2.87
N THR A 240 -8.12 -21.31 -3.13
CA THR A 240 -9.01 -21.82 -2.09
C THR A 240 -8.36 -22.85 -1.18
N THR A 241 -7.17 -23.34 -1.50
CA THR A 241 -6.53 -24.46 -0.79
C THR A 241 -5.32 -24.09 0.06
N ALA A 242 -4.72 -22.93 -0.19
CA ALA A 242 -3.53 -22.47 0.53
C ALA A 242 -3.54 -20.95 0.66
N ALA A 243 -3.12 -20.44 1.81
CA ALA A 243 -3.01 -19.01 2.06
C ALA A 243 -1.83 -18.40 1.31
N THR A 244 -2.07 -17.25 0.69
CA THR A 244 -1.05 -16.40 0.08
C THR A 244 -0.90 -15.13 0.90
N THR A 245 0.31 -14.78 1.31
CA THR A 245 0.59 -13.49 1.94
C THR A 245 0.66 -12.42 0.86
N LEU A 246 -0.11 -11.34 1.04
CA LEU A 246 -0.21 -10.25 0.07
C LEU A 246 0.89 -9.22 0.26
N SER A 247 1.47 -8.76 -0.84
CA SER A 247 2.58 -7.80 -0.86
C SER A 247 2.15 -6.35 -0.64
N VAL A 248 1.22 -6.12 0.31
CA VAL A 248 0.73 -4.81 0.71
C VAL A 248 0.86 -4.64 2.23
N PRO A 249 1.27 -3.45 2.73
CA PRO A 249 1.35 -3.23 4.17
C PRO A 249 0.02 -3.48 4.87
N ASP A 250 0.03 -4.16 6.02
CA ASP A 250 -1.17 -4.63 6.74
C ASP A 250 -2.19 -3.52 7.04
N ASP A 251 -1.73 -2.29 7.27
CA ASP A 251 -2.62 -1.15 7.54
C ASP A 251 -3.34 -0.63 6.28
N TRP A 252 -2.93 -1.09 5.10
CA TRP A 252 -3.50 -0.70 3.81
C TRP A 252 -4.34 -1.79 3.14
N ALA A 253 -4.41 -2.99 3.73
CA ALA A 253 -5.17 -4.12 3.19
C ALA A 253 -6.67 -3.83 3.00
N TRP A 254 -7.22 -2.84 3.72
CA TRP A 254 -8.60 -2.37 3.52
C TRP A 254 -8.83 -1.81 2.10
N VAL A 255 -7.81 -1.29 1.43
CA VAL A 255 -7.93 -0.77 0.06
C VAL A 255 -8.34 -1.89 -0.89
N GLU A 256 -7.65 -3.03 -0.82
CA GLU A 256 -7.95 -4.20 -1.64
C GLU A 256 -9.35 -4.75 -1.38
N LYS A 257 -9.74 -4.83 -0.09
CA LYS A 257 -11.10 -5.22 0.29
C LYS A 257 -12.15 -4.36 -0.42
N TRP A 258 -11.99 -3.04 -0.45
CA TRP A 258 -12.95 -2.15 -1.10
C TRP A 258 -12.96 -2.30 -2.61
N GLY A 259 -11.82 -2.56 -3.24
CA GLY A 259 -11.73 -2.89 -4.67
C GLY A 259 -12.49 -4.17 -5.01
N ALA A 260 -12.26 -5.24 -4.25
CA ALA A 260 -12.98 -6.51 -4.43
C ALA A 260 -14.49 -6.36 -4.20
N LEU A 261 -14.92 -5.65 -3.16
CA LEU A 261 -16.34 -5.37 -2.91
C LEU A 261 -16.99 -4.56 -4.03
N ALA A 262 -16.28 -3.62 -4.64
CA ALA A 262 -16.80 -2.87 -5.77
C ALA A 262 -17.11 -3.79 -6.95
N ASP A 263 -16.21 -4.71 -7.28
CA ASP A 263 -16.43 -5.69 -8.36
C ASP A 263 -17.57 -6.67 -8.05
N LEU A 264 -17.66 -7.14 -6.80
CA LEU A 264 -18.71 -8.07 -6.36
C LEU A 264 -20.10 -7.42 -6.40
N PHE A 265 -20.25 -6.18 -5.91
CA PHE A 265 -21.54 -5.46 -5.98
C PHE A 265 -21.91 -5.00 -7.40
N ALA A 266 -20.95 -4.92 -8.33
CA ALA A 266 -21.20 -4.65 -9.73
C ALA A 266 -21.68 -5.88 -10.51
N LYS A 267 -21.41 -7.12 -10.00
CA LYS A 267 -21.76 -8.37 -10.68
C LYS A 267 -23.25 -8.45 -10.98
N GLU A 268 -23.61 -8.80 -12.23
CA GLU A 268 -25.01 -9.01 -12.64
C GLU A 268 -25.60 -10.25 -11.92
N SER A 269 -26.23 -9.99 -10.78
CA SER A 269 -26.85 -10.98 -9.90
C SER A 269 -27.98 -10.34 -9.09
N LEU A 270 -28.67 -11.14 -8.28
CA LEU A 270 -29.67 -10.64 -7.32
C LEU A 270 -29.03 -9.79 -6.21
N ALA A 271 -27.71 -9.92 -6.02
CA ALA A 271 -26.94 -9.14 -5.03
C ALA A 271 -26.38 -7.82 -5.60
N LYS A 272 -26.65 -7.50 -6.88
CA LYS A 272 -26.22 -6.24 -7.49
C LYS A 272 -26.71 -5.04 -6.72
N ASP A 273 -25.80 -4.20 -6.25
CA ASP A 273 -26.09 -2.99 -5.49
C ASP A 273 -25.25 -1.80 -6.02
N PRO A 274 -25.78 -1.02 -6.96
CA PRO A 274 -25.06 0.11 -7.56
C PRO A 274 -24.67 1.20 -6.56
N ILE A 275 -25.37 1.31 -5.44
CA ILE A 275 -25.07 2.32 -4.41
C ILE A 275 -23.82 1.88 -3.63
N ARG A 276 -23.80 0.63 -3.15
CA ARG A 276 -22.63 0.09 -2.46
C ARG A 276 -21.44 -0.07 -3.41
N GLU A 277 -21.68 -0.52 -4.66
CA GLU A 277 -20.63 -0.58 -5.69
C GLU A 277 -19.93 0.77 -5.86
N LYS A 278 -20.69 1.84 -6.07
CA LYS A 278 -20.13 3.17 -6.26
C LYS A 278 -19.34 3.65 -5.05
N TYR A 279 -19.85 3.41 -3.85
CA TYR A 279 -19.14 3.73 -2.60
C TYR A 279 -17.83 2.94 -2.47
N CYS A 280 -17.87 1.62 -2.68
CA CYS A 280 -16.68 0.78 -2.59
C CYS A 280 -15.61 1.20 -3.60
N ARG A 281 -16.02 1.52 -4.84
CA ARG A 281 -15.11 2.02 -5.89
C ARG A 281 -14.46 3.35 -5.49
N GLN A 282 -15.24 4.29 -4.97
CA GLN A 282 -14.70 5.54 -4.46
C GLN A 282 -13.69 5.31 -3.32
N ARG A 283 -14.02 4.41 -2.38
CA ARG A 283 -13.11 4.06 -1.27
C ARG A 283 -11.81 3.43 -1.78
N PHE A 284 -11.90 2.60 -2.80
CA PHE A 284 -10.75 1.99 -3.45
C PHE A 284 -9.85 3.04 -4.11
N GLU A 285 -10.42 3.94 -4.91
CA GLU A 285 -9.69 5.02 -5.59
C GLU A 285 -9.03 6.00 -4.59
N GLU A 286 -9.75 6.37 -3.53
CA GLU A 286 -9.19 7.17 -2.44
C GLU A 286 -8.02 6.46 -1.75
N GLY A 287 -8.17 5.16 -1.50
CA GLY A 287 -7.14 4.33 -0.89
C GLY A 287 -5.89 4.22 -1.76
N ILE A 288 -6.04 4.02 -3.07
CA ILE A 288 -4.93 4.01 -4.04
C ILE A 288 -4.19 5.37 -4.00
N GLY A 289 -4.92 6.47 -4.07
CA GLY A 289 -4.32 7.81 -4.03
C GLY A 289 -3.49 8.04 -2.77
N LEU A 290 -4.01 7.64 -1.61
CA LEU A 290 -3.30 7.76 -0.33
C LEU A 290 -2.09 6.85 -0.23
N LEU A 291 -2.22 5.60 -0.68
CA LEU A 291 -1.14 4.62 -0.63
C LEU A 291 0.02 5.00 -1.55
N SER A 292 -0.28 5.59 -2.72
CA SER A 292 0.74 6.09 -3.65
C SER A 292 1.64 7.17 -3.03
N ASP A 293 1.10 7.95 -2.12
CA ASP A 293 1.79 9.05 -1.45
C ASP A 293 2.22 8.69 -0.01
N ALA A 294 2.00 7.44 0.42
CA ALA A 294 2.31 7.01 1.78
C ALA A 294 3.82 7.06 2.06
N PRO A 295 4.24 7.66 3.19
CA PRO A 295 5.66 7.75 3.51
C PRO A 295 6.21 6.38 3.93
N CYS A 296 7.33 5.99 3.34
CA CYS A 296 8.10 4.81 3.76
C CYS A 296 9.01 5.15 4.94
N VAL A 297 9.93 6.06 4.74
CA VAL A 297 10.93 6.49 5.72
C VAL A 297 10.72 7.95 6.08
N LEU A 298 10.56 8.24 7.36
CA LEU A 298 10.38 9.61 7.88
C LEU A 298 11.71 10.32 8.12
N SER A 299 12.71 9.58 8.57
CA SER A 299 14.09 10.07 8.78
C SER A 299 15.07 8.92 8.79
N ALA A 300 16.33 9.21 8.48
CA ALA A 300 17.41 8.25 8.46
C ALA A 300 18.64 8.75 9.22
N LYS A 301 19.32 7.83 9.89
CA LYS A 301 20.60 8.07 10.56
C LYS A 301 21.60 6.99 10.16
N LEU A 302 22.86 7.39 10.01
CA LEU A 302 23.98 6.47 9.81
C LEU A 302 24.95 6.66 10.97
N ASN A 303 25.20 5.59 11.75
CA ASN A 303 26.00 5.66 12.97
C ASN A 303 25.53 6.80 13.92
N GLY A 304 24.22 6.95 14.09
CA GLY A 304 23.60 7.98 14.92
C GLY A 304 23.59 9.40 14.33
N LYS A 305 24.22 9.64 13.17
CA LYS A 305 24.22 10.94 12.49
C LYS A 305 23.11 10.99 11.42
N PRO A 306 22.33 12.08 11.33
CA PRO A 306 21.31 12.21 10.31
C PRO A 306 21.92 12.21 8.91
N ILE A 307 21.21 11.56 7.96
CA ILE A 307 21.51 11.57 6.53
C ILE A 307 20.24 11.96 5.74
N GLY A 308 20.42 12.33 4.47
CA GLY A 308 19.33 12.71 3.58
C GLY A 308 18.33 11.56 3.36
N VAL A 309 17.07 11.92 3.14
CA VAL A 309 16.02 11.00 2.68
C VAL A 309 15.36 11.63 1.48
N ASP A 310 15.29 10.92 0.36
CA ASP A 310 14.73 11.42 -0.89
C ASP A 310 14.06 10.28 -1.68
N ALA A 311 13.26 10.61 -2.68
CA ALA A 311 12.72 9.62 -3.61
C ALA A 311 13.81 9.17 -4.60
N ILE A 312 13.78 7.89 -4.99
CA ILE A 312 14.78 7.35 -5.95
C ILE A 312 14.74 8.09 -7.28
N ARG A 313 13.57 8.55 -7.72
CA ARG A 313 13.42 9.35 -8.93
C ARG A 313 14.20 10.65 -8.87
N ASN A 314 14.14 11.34 -7.72
CA ASN A 314 14.93 12.57 -7.53
C ASN A 314 16.44 12.28 -7.59
N GLY A 315 16.88 11.14 -7.02
CA GLY A 315 18.25 10.69 -7.16
C GLY A 315 18.65 10.49 -8.62
N ASP A 316 17.82 9.85 -9.41
CA ASP A 316 18.08 9.61 -10.83
C ASP A 316 18.06 10.92 -11.67
N ASP A 317 17.17 11.86 -11.34
CA ASP A 317 17.01 13.12 -12.09
C ASP A 317 18.08 14.16 -11.73
N PHE A 318 18.44 14.27 -10.44
CA PHE A 318 19.33 15.35 -9.94
C PHE A 318 20.74 14.88 -9.59
N ASP A 319 20.93 13.59 -9.32
CA ASP A 319 22.23 12.96 -9.06
C ASP A 319 22.35 11.63 -9.82
N ALA A 320 22.21 11.67 -11.13
CA ALA A 320 22.25 10.48 -12.01
C ALA A 320 23.50 9.60 -11.81
N GLY A 321 24.52 10.13 -11.14
CA GLY A 321 25.74 9.42 -10.77
C GLY A 321 25.71 8.69 -9.42
N TRP A 322 24.63 8.75 -8.64
CA TRP A 322 24.62 8.22 -7.28
C TRP A 322 24.92 6.72 -7.18
N GLN A 323 24.50 5.94 -8.19
CA GLN A 323 24.87 4.52 -8.31
C GLN A 323 26.22 4.30 -9.03
N ALA A 324 26.70 5.29 -9.78
CA ALA A 324 27.98 5.24 -10.45
C ALA A 324 29.14 5.71 -9.57
N ALA A 325 28.85 6.33 -8.44
CA ALA A 325 29.85 6.77 -7.49
C ALA A 325 30.63 5.58 -6.91
N ALA A 326 31.93 5.75 -6.72
CA ALA A 326 32.72 4.75 -6.00
C ALA A 326 32.13 4.51 -4.60
N PRO A 327 32.18 3.26 -4.11
CA PRO A 327 31.72 2.96 -2.76
C PRO A 327 32.36 3.87 -1.74
N ALA A 328 31.53 4.44 -0.87
CA ALA A 328 31.95 5.36 0.17
C ALA A 328 30.95 5.34 1.31
N LYS A 329 31.13 6.21 2.29
CA LYS A 329 30.15 6.39 3.36
C LYS A 329 28.84 6.96 2.77
N PRO A 330 27.70 6.24 2.91
CA PRO A 330 26.41 6.75 2.46
C PRO A 330 26.00 8.07 3.13
N ASN A 331 25.39 8.96 2.37
CA ASN A 331 24.91 10.24 2.83
C ASN A 331 23.40 10.47 2.58
N THR A 332 22.80 9.64 1.74
CA THR A 332 21.39 9.74 1.35
C THR A 332 20.75 8.36 1.29
N VAL A 333 19.49 8.27 1.71
CA VAL A 333 18.60 7.13 1.51
C VAL A 333 17.59 7.51 0.43
N TYR A 334 17.51 6.72 -0.62
CA TYR A 334 16.54 6.86 -1.70
C TYR A 334 15.41 5.87 -1.52
N ILE A 335 14.17 6.36 -1.47
CA ILE A 335 12.96 5.55 -1.31
C ILE A 335 12.52 5.10 -2.70
N ALA A 336 12.39 3.78 -2.90
CA ALA A 336 11.87 3.21 -4.14
C ALA A 336 10.40 2.77 -4.00
N GLY A 337 10.03 2.14 -2.87
CA GLY A 337 8.69 1.71 -2.50
C GLY A 337 8.53 1.69 -0.99
N LEU A 338 7.45 1.13 -0.47
CA LEU A 338 7.27 1.01 0.99
C LEU A 338 8.13 -0.11 1.60
N ASN A 339 8.60 -1.02 0.76
CA ASN A 339 9.47 -2.13 1.14
C ASN A 339 10.94 -1.92 0.78
N LEU A 340 11.27 -1.05 -0.18
CA LEU A 340 12.59 -1.00 -0.80
C LEU A 340 13.22 0.37 -0.68
N VAL A 341 14.45 0.41 -0.17
CA VAL A 341 15.27 1.63 -0.11
C VAL A 341 16.64 1.38 -0.69
N ALA A 342 17.28 2.45 -1.17
CA ALA A 342 18.66 2.40 -1.61
C ALA A 342 19.52 3.42 -0.84
N PHE A 343 20.80 3.11 -0.65
CA PHE A 343 21.77 4.00 -0.02
C PHE A 343 22.76 4.50 -1.06
N GLY A 344 22.92 5.80 -1.15
CA GLY A 344 23.84 6.46 -2.05
C GLY A 344 24.92 7.25 -1.29
N PRO A 345 26.21 7.10 -1.70
CA PRO A 345 26.80 6.00 -2.51
C PRO A 345 26.72 4.63 -1.81
N ALA A 346 27.04 3.55 -2.54
CA ALA A 346 27.13 2.22 -1.92
C ALA A 346 28.15 2.19 -0.78
N PRO A 347 27.89 1.45 0.31
CA PRO A 347 28.82 1.34 1.42
C PRO A 347 30.17 0.74 1.00
N ASP A 348 31.28 1.33 1.43
CA ASP A 348 32.64 0.82 1.21
C ASP A 348 33.05 -0.23 2.25
N SER A 349 32.29 -0.39 3.32
CA SER A 349 32.55 -1.34 4.42
C SER A 349 31.25 -1.94 4.94
N SER A 350 31.28 -3.26 5.26
CA SER A 350 30.17 -3.97 5.88
C SER A 350 30.12 -3.86 7.41
N THR A 351 31.23 -3.42 8.04
CA THR A 351 31.35 -3.36 9.50
C THR A 351 31.27 -1.93 10.05
N GLY A 352 31.26 -0.94 9.18
CA GLY A 352 31.37 0.47 9.56
C GLY A 352 30.06 1.26 9.64
N TYR A 353 28.96 0.72 9.11
CA TYR A 353 27.75 1.52 8.92
C TYR A 353 26.49 0.83 9.46
N ALA A 354 26.04 1.29 10.62
CA ALA A 354 24.72 0.97 11.17
C ALA A 354 23.71 2.03 10.73
N ALA A 355 22.74 1.63 9.92
CA ALA A 355 21.61 2.45 9.52
C ALA A 355 20.49 2.34 10.54
N THR A 356 19.86 3.47 10.89
CA THR A 356 18.63 3.52 11.68
C THR A 356 17.61 4.37 10.92
N LEU A 357 16.51 3.74 10.55
CA LEU A 357 15.42 4.37 9.81
C LEU A 357 14.20 4.55 10.74
N SER A 358 13.65 5.75 10.80
CA SER A 358 12.34 5.98 11.40
C SER A 358 11.27 5.75 10.35
N VAL A 359 10.36 4.81 10.58
CA VAL A 359 9.32 4.40 9.64
C VAL A 359 7.94 4.46 10.30
N VAL A 360 6.88 4.55 9.50
CA VAL A 360 5.52 4.32 10.02
C VAL A 360 5.40 2.81 10.33
N GLN A 361 5.07 2.50 11.56
CA GLN A 361 4.89 1.13 12.06
C GLN A 361 3.45 0.67 11.80
N ASN A 362 3.23 -0.65 11.62
CA ASN A 362 1.89 -1.18 11.60
C ASN A 362 1.14 -0.92 12.91
N GLN A 363 -0.15 -0.66 12.82
CA GLN A 363 -1.04 -0.48 13.96
C GLN A 363 -1.01 -1.72 14.89
N PRO A 364 -0.75 -1.57 16.17
CA PRO A 364 -0.92 -2.67 17.11
C PRO A 364 -2.39 -3.13 17.16
N VAL A 365 -2.63 -4.39 16.76
CA VAL A 365 -3.97 -4.97 16.67
C VAL A 365 -4.31 -5.69 17.97
N PRO A 366 -5.44 -5.34 18.64
CA PRO A 366 -5.90 -6.06 19.82
C PRO A 366 -6.40 -7.45 19.39
N SER A 367 -5.91 -8.49 20.07
CA SER A 367 -6.24 -9.90 19.80
C SER A 367 -7.16 -10.52 20.86
N ALA A 368 -7.05 -10.08 22.11
CA ALA A 368 -7.86 -10.53 23.22
C ALA A 368 -8.83 -9.47 23.73
N ALA A 369 -9.94 -9.89 24.31
CA ALA A 369 -10.99 -9.00 24.83
C ALA A 369 -10.46 -7.96 25.84
N GLY A 370 -9.45 -8.30 26.62
CA GLY A 370 -8.79 -7.42 27.59
C GLY A 370 -7.73 -6.49 27.00
N ASP A 371 -7.35 -6.66 25.74
CA ASP A 371 -6.29 -5.85 25.12
C ASP A 371 -6.76 -4.40 24.98
N PRO A 372 -5.92 -3.41 25.35
CA PRO A 372 -6.26 -2.02 25.19
C PRO A 372 -6.16 -1.59 23.73
N LEU A 373 -7.08 -0.72 23.31
CA LEU A 373 -7.00 -0.09 21.99
C LEU A 373 -5.90 0.98 21.99
N GLN A 374 -5.06 0.90 20.96
CA GLN A 374 -3.91 1.79 20.81
C GLN A 374 -4.28 3.00 19.94
N ILE A 375 -5.08 3.91 20.50
CA ILE A 375 -5.55 5.16 19.87
C ILE A 375 -5.59 6.30 20.89
N PRO A 376 -5.36 7.57 20.51
CA PRO A 376 -5.53 8.71 21.40
C PRO A 376 -6.98 8.80 21.93
N ARG A 377 -7.11 9.18 23.20
CA ARG A 377 -8.43 9.21 23.88
C ARG A 377 -9.43 10.18 23.21
N ASP A 378 -8.95 11.29 22.72
CA ASP A 378 -9.74 12.31 22.01
C ASP A 378 -10.19 11.87 20.61
N GLN A 379 -9.61 10.80 20.07
CA GLN A 379 -9.97 10.25 18.75
C GLN A 379 -10.85 9.01 18.82
N TYR A 380 -11.05 8.44 20.02
CA TYR A 380 -11.80 7.20 20.20
C TYR A 380 -13.23 7.27 19.66
N ASP A 381 -13.93 8.39 19.87
CA ASP A 381 -15.30 8.55 19.40
C ASP A 381 -15.39 8.60 17.87
N ALA A 382 -14.47 9.26 17.22
CA ALA A 382 -14.40 9.30 15.75
C ALA A 382 -14.09 7.91 15.16
N MET A 383 -13.17 7.16 15.78
CA MET A 383 -12.84 5.78 15.40
C MET A 383 -14.08 4.86 15.56
N LEU A 384 -14.77 4.95 16.70
CA LEU A 384 -15.96 4.15 16.95
C LEU A 384 -17.13 4.53 16.01
N GLY A 385 -17.22 5.82 15.63
CA GLY A 385 -18.14 6.29 14.59
C GLY A 385 -17.85 5.66 13.23
N TYR A 386 -16.56 5.57 12.86
CA TYR A 386 -16.19 4.91 11.61
C TYR A 386 -16.45 3.39 11.65
N ALA A 387 -16.18 2.71 12.78
CA ALA A 387 -16.54 1.31 12.94
C ALA A 387 -18.06 1.07 12.81
N HIS A 388 -18.89 1.99 13.33
CA HIS A 388 -20.34 1.97 13.11
C HIS A 388 -20.71 2.10 11.63
N HIS A 389 -20.08 3.02 10.91
CA HIS A 389 -20.28 3.17 9.47
C HIS A 389 -19.91 1.89 8.72
N LEU A 390 -18.75 1.26 9.02
CA LEU A 390 -18.34 -0.01 8.42
C LEU A 390 -19.37 -1.12 8.66
N ALA A 391 -19.90 -1.24 9.88
CA ALA A 391 -20.97 -2.19 10.20
C ALA A 391 -22.24 -1.94 9.37
N SER A 392 -22.57 -0.67 9.12
CA SER A 392 -23.77 -0.28 8.38
C SER A 392 -23.71 -0.57 6.90
N VAL A 393 -22.49 -0.73 6.31
CA VAL A 393 -22.33 -1.15 4.90
C VAL A 393 -22.99 -2.50 4.65
N LYS A 394 -22.97 -3.40 5.64
CA LYS A 394 -23.65 -4.71 5.59
C LYS A 394 -25.16 -4.58 5.40
N LEU A 395 -25.79 -3.56 6.00
CA LEU A 395 -27.23 -3.31 5.88
C LEU A 395 -27.62 -2.77 4.49
N GLY A 396 -26.75 -1.93 3.91
CA GLY A 396 -27.09 -1.22 2.68
C GLY A 396 -28.19 -0.17 2.86
N GLY A 397 -28.73 0.31 1.76
CA GLY A 397 -29.90 1.17 1.74
C GLY A 397 -29.79 2.48 2.53
N ALA A 398 -30.89 2.90 3.15
CA ALA A 398 -30.98 4.16 3.89
C ALA A 398 -30.16 4.15 5.19
N GLU A 399 -30.08 3.02 5.86
CA GLU A 399 -29.29 2.84 7.09
C GLU A 399 -27.80 3.09 6.84
N PHE A 400 -27.24 2.51 5.77
CA PHE A 400 -25.88 2.77 5.34
C PHE A 400 -25.67 4.25 5.03
N LEU A 401 -26.54 4.85 4.21
CA LEU A 401 -26.42 6.25 3.81
C LEU A 401 -26.50 7.22 4.99
N SER A 402 -27.29 6.91 6.01
CA SER A 402 -27.41 7.74 7.22
C SER A 402 -26.12 7.82 8.03
N THR A 403 -25.19 6.85 7.87
CA THR A 403 -23.93 6.78 8.62
C THR A 403 -22.73 7.42 7.87
N VAL A 404 -22.88 7.84 6.62
CA VAL A 404 -21.83 8.53 5.86
C VAL A 404 -21.24 9.74 6.62
N PRO A 405 -22.04 10.58 7.34
CA PRO A 405 -21.50 11.66 8.15
C PRO A 405 -20.51 11.21 9.24
N LEU A 406 -20.61 9.97 9.74
CA LEU A 406 -19.67 9.41 10.73
C LEU A 406 -18.29 9.18 10.09
N TYR A 407 -18.27 8.66 8.87
CA TYR A 407 -17.04 8.52 8.10
C TYR A 407 -16.39 9.88 7.81
N GLN A 408 -17.19 10.89 7.42
CA GLN A 408 -16.68 12.24 7.22
C GLN A 408 -16.08 12.84 8.50
N ALA A 409 -16.74 12.62 9.64
CA ALA A 409 -16.24 13.07 10.93
C ALA A 409 -14.89 12.41 11.28
N PHE A 410 -14.75 11.12 10.98
CA PHE A 410 -13.49 10.40 11.14
C PHE A 410 -12.36 11.00 10.27
N LEU A 411 -12.61 11.26 8.98
CA LEU A 411 -11.63 11.90 8.10
C LEU A 411 -11.23 13.30 8.57
N ARG A 412 -12.20 14.10 9.05
CA ARG A 412 -11.91 15.42 9.64
C ARG A 412 -11.04 15.32 10.88
N ALA A 413 -11.30 14.34 11.74
CA ALA A 413 -10.49 14.10 12.93
C ALA A 413 -9.05 13.75 12.57
N ALA A 414 -8.84 12.88 11.57
CA ALA A 414 -7.51 12.53 11.07
C ALA A 414 -6.79 13.74 10.45
N SER A 415 -7.49 14.55 9.66
CA SER A 415 -6.94 15.77 9.07
C SER A 415 -6.52 16.78 10.13
N LEU A 416 -7.35 17.02 11.14
CA LEU A 416 -7.02 17.93 12.26
C LEU A 416 -5.81 17.42 13.06
N TYR A 417 -5.73 16.10 13.25
CA TYR A 417 -4.59 15.50 13.92
C TYR A 417 -3.29 15.74 13.14
N ASN A 418 -3.29 15.53 11.82
CA ASN A 418 -2.13 15.77 10.96
C ASN A 418 -1.72 17.24 10.92
N SER A 419 -2.69 18.17 10.89
CA SER A 419 -2.40 19.61 10.93
C SER A 419 -1.67 19.99 12.21
N ARG A 420 -2.12 19.51 13.36
CA ARG A 420 -1.43 19.75 14.66
C ARG A 420 -0.01 19.19 14.66
N LEU A 421 0.21 18.00 14.12
CA LEU A 421 1.56 17.42 14.03
C LEU A 421 2.46 18.20 13.07
N SER A 422 1.92 18.71 11.97
CA SER A 422 2.65 19.57 11.03
C SER A 422 3.09 20.88 11.70
N GLU A 423 2.20 21.54 12.45
CA GLU A 423 2.50 22.75 13.21
C GLU A 423 3.59 22.50 14.27
N MET A 424 3.63 21.29 14.84
CA MET A 424 4.66 20.88 15.80
C MET A 424 5.97 20.41 15.13
N GLY A 425 6.05 20.42 13.80
CA GLY A 425 7.23 19.98 13.06
C GLY A 425 7.45 18.46 13.01
N TYR A 426 6.45 17.67 13.41
CA TYR A 426 6.54 16.19 13.43
C TYR A 426 6.13 15.53 12.12
N PHE A 427 5.55 16.27 11.19
CA PHE A 427 5.04 15.74 9.92
C PHE A 427 5.59 16.46 8.71
N SER A 428 5.70 15.74 7.59
CA SER A 428 5.93 16.37 6.30
C SER A 428 4.67 17.13 5.86
N LYS A 429 4.88 18.25 5.18
CA LYS A 429 3.80 19.08 4.61
C LYS A 429 2.85 18.26 3.72
N GLN A 430 3.39 17.29 2.99
CA GLN A 430 2.64 16.41 2.08
C GLN A 430 1.55 15.60 2.77
N MET A 431 1.85 14.97 3.93
CA MET A 431 0.83 14.21 4.68
C MET A 431 -0.31 15.09 5.18
N SER A 432 -0.01 16.34 5.59
CA SER A 432 -1.02 17.30 6.00
C SER A 432 -1.92 17.72 4.83
N GLU A 433 -1.34 17.96 3.66
CA GLU A 433 -2.07 18.36 2.46
C GLU A 433 -3.00 17.25 1.96
N LEU A 434 -2.56 15.99 1.95
CA LEU A 434 -3.36 14.83 1.56
C LEU A 434 -4.58 14.64 2.46
N SER A 435 -4.40 14.73 3.78
CA SER A 435 -5.50 14.63 4.73
C SER A 435 -6.50 15.77 4.57
N GLN A 436 -6.04 16.98 4.25
CA GLN A 436 -6.91 18.12 3.98
C GLN A 436 -7.70 17.95 2.69
N LEU A 437 -7.06 17.47 1.62
CA LEU A 437 -7.72 17.19 0.34
C LEU A 437 -8.82 16.14 0.48
N GLN A 438 -8.58 15.08 1.27
CA GLN A 438 -9.63 14.09 1.56
C GLN A 438 -10.79 14.65 2.37
N ALA A 439 -10.50 15.45 3.39
CA ALA A 439 -11.54 16.08 4.20
C ALA A 439 -12.40 17.09 3.42
N GLN A 440 -11.86 17.64 2.33
CA GLN A 440 -12.55 18.59 1.44
C GLN A 440 -13.30 17.90 0.29
N ARG A 441 -12.97 16.64 -0.06
CA ARG A 441 -13.73 15.90 -1.06
C ARG A 441 -15.16 15.70 -0.56
N ASP A 442 -16.11 16.28 -1.30
CA ASP A 442 -17.51 15.97 -1.07
C ASP A 442 -17.73 14.48 -1.32
N PRO A 443 -18.23 13.72 -0.34
CA PRO A 443 -18.58 12.35 -0.56
C PRO A 443 -19.65 12.26 -1.65
N VAL A 444 -19.65 11.16 -2.37
CA VAL A 444 -20.59 10.83 -3.44
C VAL A 444 -22.06 11.10 -3.07
N TYR A 445 -22.34 11.20 -1.79
CA TYR A 445 -23.68 11.34 -1.19
C TYR A 445 -23.94 12.69 -0.51
N SER A 446 -23.07 13.71 -0.71
CA SER A 446 -23.46 15.05 -0.29
C SER A 446 -24.69 15.45 -1.10
N SER A 447 -25.86 15.39 -0.47
CA SER A 447 -27.08 15.89 -1.08
C SER A 447 -26.86 17.36 -1.43
N LYS A 448 -26.76 17.68 -2.72
CA LYS A 448 -27.09 19.04 -3.17
C LYS A 448 -28.45 19.33 -2.55
N LYS A 449 -28.52 20.26 -1.60
CA LYS A 449 -29.80 20.83 -1.20
C LYS A 449 -30.50 21.19 -2.51
N PRO A 450 -31.75 20.71 -2.74
CA PRO A 450 -32.50 21.21 -3.88
C PRO A 450 -32.55 22.72 -3.72
N GLU A 451 -32.04 23.45 -4.69
CA GLU A 451 -32.26 24.88 -4.76
C GLU A 451 -33.77 25.06 -4.72
N ALA A 452 -34.23 25.75 -3.69
CA ALA A 452 -35.61 26.17 -3.62
C ALA A 452 -35.85 27.10 -4.83
N THR A 453 -36.46 26.56 -5.86
CA THR A 453 -37.03 27.35 -6.93
C THR A 453 -38.17 28.14 -6.31
N GLY A 454 -37.89 29.42 -6.03
CA GLY A 454 -38.89 30.42 -5.71
C GLY A 454 -39.79 30.74 -6.91
#